data_7711f2579f6b9111c0316fcd6e7116fd
#
_entry.id   7711f2579f6b9111c0316fcd6e7116fd
#
_cell.length_a   1.000
_cell.length_b   1.000
_cell.length_c   1.000
_cell.angle_alpha   90.00
_cell.angle_beta   90.00
_cell.angle_gamma   90.00
#
_symmetry.space_group_name_H-M   'P 1'
#
loop_
_entity.id
_entity.type
_entity.pdbx_description
1 polymer ?
#
loop_
_entity_poly.entity_id
_entity_poly.type
_entity_poly.pdbx_seq_one_letter_code
_entity_poly.pdbx_strand_id
1 'polypeptide(L)'
;VLAFDLETTGISTNNDRVVQIALIGSDSLGETIHFETLINPRRPIPAGASGVHGIFDSDVKGEKDFQHHADMIHQLIEDAVIVGHNVRKFDMPLLENEFRRIGRLPPKPKAMMDTLEIVRRVKVSRPHNLGSLCRRHGISLDNAHTAAADAAASLLLFWRLTMDHALMFRNTVEEIERWLIHGKLSSDDSNLGRGLNDLEMLDSLGKIRIDDGHYIVA
;
A
#
# COMPACT_ATOMS: atom_id res chain seq x y z
N VAL A 1 -4.65 8.02 4.26
CA VAL A 1 -3.70 6.96 3.87
C VAL A 1 -4.49 5.69 3.60
N LEU A 2 -4.33 5.12 2.41
CA LEU A 2 -5.06 3.90 2.02
C LEU A 2 -4.09 2.81 1.58
N ALA A 3 -4.21 1.65 2.17
CA ALA A 3 -3.60 0.43 1.65
C ALA A 3 -4.41 -0.07 0.45
N PHE A 4 -3.72 -0.53 -0.57
CA PHE A 4 -4.29 -0.91 -1.85
C PHE A 4 -3.69 -2.23 -2.33
N ASP A 5 -4.56 -3.14 -2.73
CA ASP A 5 -4.20 -4.43 -3.31
C ASP A 5 -5.25 -4.91 -4.30
N LEU A 6 -4.84 -5.71 -5.28
CA LEU A 6 -5.67 -6.27 -6.35
C LEU A 6 -5.47 -7.77 -6.48
N GLU A 7 -6.58 -8.53 -6.64
CA GLU A 7 -6.55 -9.85 -7.24
C GLU A 7 -6.93 -9.78 -8.71
N THR A 8 -6.28 -10.59 -9.54
CA THR A 8 -6.30 -10.39 -10.99
C THR A 8 -6.38 -11.72 -11.77
N THR A 9 -6.76 -11.64 -13.04
CA THR A 9 -6.76 -12.83 -13.94
C THR A 9 -5.34 -13.31 -14.28
N GLY A 10 -4.28 -12.61 -13.85
CA GLY A 10 -2.90 -12.96 -14.12
C GLY A 10 -1.95 -11.79 -13.87
N ILE A 11 -0.69 -11.93 -14.25
CA ILE A 11 0.39 -11.02 -13.87
C ILE A 11 0.72 -9.94 -14.93
N SER A 12 0.04 -9.93 -16.06
CA SER A 12 0.26 -8.95 -17.13
C SER A 12 -0.55 -7.69 -16.88
N THR A 13 0.07 -6.62 -16.44
CA THR A 13 -0.61 -5.34 -16.20
C THR A 13 -1.36 -4.80 -17.43
N ASN A 14 -0.89 -5.11 -18.63
CA ASN A 14 -1.50 -4.67 -19.88
C ASN A 14 -2.69 -5.53 -20.34
N ASN A 15 -2.65 -6.83 -20.06
CA ASN A 15 -3.60 -7.79 -20.63
C ASN A 15 -4.58 -8.34 -19.60
N ASP A 16 -4.16 -8.45 -18.34
CA ASP A 16 -5.02 -9.04 -17.33
C ASP A 16 -6.03 -8.03 -16.76
N ARG A 17 -6.98 -8.54 -16.01
CA ARG A 17 -8.15 -7.82 -15.52
C ARG A 17 -8.23 -7.95 -14.00
N VAL A 18 -8.79 -6.96 -13.34
CA VAL A 18 -9.10 -7.01 -11.91
C VAL A 18 -10.27 -7.98 -11.66
N VAL A 19 -10.14 -8.81 -10.61
CA VAL A 19 -11.20 -9.69 -10.11
C VAL A 19 -11.62 -9.33 -8.67
N GLN A 20 -10.72 -8.72 -7.88
CA GLN A 20 -11.02 -8.16 -6.56
C GLN A 20 -10.17 -6.92 -6.35
N ILE A 21 -10.70 -5.96 -5.62
CA ILE A 21 -10.00 -4.74 -5.18
C ILE A 21 -10.25 -4.50 -3.71
N ALA A 22 -9.23 -4.08 -2.99
CA ALA A 22 -9.34 -3.58 -1.62
C ALA A 22 -8.64 -2.25 -1.44
N LEU A 23 -9.31 -1.32 -0.74
CA LEU A 23 -8.78 -0.05 -0.27
C LEU A 23 -9.12 0.09 1.21
N ILE A 24 -8.12 0.03 2.07
CA ILE A 24 -8.27 -0.04 3.53
C ILE A 24 -7.39 1.03 4.19
N GLY A 25 -7.95 1.80 5.11
CA GLY A 25 -7.19 2.82 5.83
C GLY A 25 -8.06 3.87 6.46
N SER A 26 -7.66 5.13 6.32
CA SER A 26 -8.41 6.27 6.83
C SER A 26 -8.30 7.47 5.91
N ASP A 27 -9.31 8.33 5.95
CA ASP A 27 -9.33 9.63 5.29
C ASP A 27 -8.54 10.70 6.08
N SER A 28 -8.61 11.95 5.63
CA SER A 28 -7.96 13.09 6.29
C SER A 28 -8.60 13.51 7.61
N LEU A 29 -9.80 13.04 7.92
CA LEU A 29 -10.51 13.28 9.18
C LEU A 29 -10.30 12.15 10.19
N GLY A 30 -9.61 11.07 9.78
CA GLY A 30 -9.39 9.88 10.61
C GLY A 30 -10.52 8.87 10.56
N GLU A 31 -11.53 9.07 9.70
CA GLU A 31 -12.60 8.12 9.50
C GLU A 31 -12.09 6.88 8.76
N THR A 32 -12.48 5.71 9.27
CA THR A 32 -12.05 4.43 8.69
C THR A 32 -12.67 4.23 7.30
N ILE A 33 -11.83 3.87 6.35
CA ILE A 33 -12.21 3.44 5.01
C ILE A 33 -11.95 1.93 4.90
N HIS A 34 -12.99 1.19 4.51
CA HIS A 34 -12.90 -0.22 4.15
C HIS A 34 -13.75 -0.44 2.91
N PHE A 35 -13.12 -0.36 1.76
CA PHE A 35 -13.75 -0.67 0.48
C PHE A 35 -13.14 -1.95 -0.07
N GLU A 36 -13.96 -2.98 -0.22
CA GLU A 36 -13.60 -4.25 -0.82
C GLU A 36 -14.74 -4.71 -1.71
N THR A 37 -14.42 -5.18 -2.92
CA THR A 37 -15.44 -5.73 -3.83
C THR A 37 -14.85 -6.71 -4.83
N LEU A 38 -15.65 -7.73 -5.18
CA LEU A 38 -15.40 -8.55 -6.35
C LEU A 38 -15.80 -7.78 -7.61
N ILE A 39 -15.07 -8.01 -8.69
CA ILE A 39 -15.28 -7.36 -9.99
C ILE A 39 -15.37 -8.44 -11.08
N ASN A 40 -16.42 -8.39 -11.87
CA ASN A 40 -16.52 -9.26 -13.03
C ASN A 40 -15.51 -8.85 -14.11
N PRO A 41 -14.48 -9.65 -14.40
CA PRO A 41 -13.43 -9.29 -15.36
C PRO A 41 -13.88 -9.33 -16.82
N ARG A 42 -15.13 -9.77 -17.09
CA ARG A 42 -15.70 -9.97 -18.43
C ARG A 42 -14.86 -10.92 -19.31
N ARG A 43 -14.16 -11.84 -18.67
CA ARG A 43 -13.38 -12.91 -19.29
C ARG A 43 -13.17 -14.04 -18.28
N PRO A 44 -12.87 -15.28 -18.74
CA PRO A 44 -12.54 -16.37 -17.84
C PRO A 44 -11.32 -16.07 -16.96
N ILE A 45 -11.37 -16.51 -15.71
CA ILE A 45 -10.24 -16.47 -14.77
C ILE A 45 -9.41 -17.73 -15.00
N PRO A 46 -8.13 -17.63 -15.38
CA PRO A 46 -7.27 -18.79 -15.57
C PRO A 46 -7.12 -19.59 -14.27
N ALA A 47 -7.10 -20.92 -14.37
CA ALA A 47 -6.98 -21.80 -13.20
C ALA A 47 -5.74 -21.51 -12.32
N GLY A 48 -4.65 -21.04 -12.95
CA GLY A 48 -3.45 -20.60 -12.21
C GLY A 48 -3.70 -19.40 -11.32
N ALA A 49 -4.51 -18.44 -11.77
CA ALA A 49 -4.89 -17.26 -10.98
C ALA A 49 -5.86 -17.67 -9.84
N SER A 50 -6.93 -18.41 -10.18
CA SER A 50 -7.85 -18.97 -9.18
C SER A 50 -7.15 -19.82 -8.12
N GLY A 51 -6.11 -20.56 -8.52
CA GLY A 51 -5.30 -21.35 -7.59
C GLY A 51 -4.49 -20.51 -6.60
N VAL A 52 -4.26 -19.23 -6.87
CA VAL A 52 -3.56 -18.29 -5.96
C VAL A 52 -4.55 -17.63 -5.02
N HIS A 53 -5.57 -16.93 -5.55
CA HIS A 53 -6.47 -16.08 -4.74
C HIS A 53 -7.81 -16.74 -4.40
N GLY A 54 -8.09 -17.96 -4.89
CA GLY A 54 -9.30 -18.71 -4.55
C GLY A 54 -10.59 -18.18 -5.17
N ILE A 55 -10.54 -17.16 -6.06
CA ILE A 55 -11.72 -16.60 -6.74
C ILE A 55 -11.91 -17.31 -8.08
N PHE A 56 -13.13 -17.77 -8.36
CA PHE A 56 -13.50 -18.51 -9.54
C PHE A 56 -14.53 -17.74 -10.38
N ASP A 57 -14.72 -18.17 -11.63
CA ASP A 57 -15.72 -17.57 -12.52
C ASP A 57 -17.13 -17.56 -11.92
N SER A 58 -17.46 -18.56 -11.10
CA SER A 58 -18.74 -18.63 -10.37
C SER A 58 -18.95 -17.45 -9.44
N ASP A 59 -17.88 -17.00 -8.79
CA ASP A 59 -17.93 -15.99 -7.73
C ASP A 59 -18.13 -14.59 -8.31
N VAL A 60 -17.60 -14.35 -9.51
CA VAL A 60 -17.68 -13.05 -10.19
C VAL A 60 -18.76 -12.96 -11.25
N LYS A 61 -19.44 -14.07 -11.59
CA LYS A 61 -20.42 -14.12 -12.68
C LYS A 61 -21.58 -13.14 -12.49
N GLY A 62 -22.04 -12.95 -11.25
CA GLY A 62 -23.15 -12.05 -10.89
C GLY A 62 -22.71 -10.64 -10.54
N GLU A 63 -21.39 -10.44 -10.42
CA GLU A 63 -20.84 -9.18 -9.95
C GLU A 63 -20.81 -8.11 -11.04
N LYS A 64 -20.75 -6.85 -10.61
CA LYS A 64 -20.59 -5.70 -11.50
C LYS A 64 -19.19 -5.69 -12.09
N ASP A 65 -19.04 -5.14 -13.29
CA ASP A 65 -17.75 -4.93 -13.90
C ASP A 65 -17.04 -3.69 -13.34
N PHE A 66 -15.79 -3.48 -13.77
CA PHE A 66 -14.95 -2.39 -13.31
C PHE A 66 -15.61 -1.01 -13.52
N GLN A 67 -16.32 -0.81 -14.65
CA GLN A 67 -16.95 0.47 -14.97
C GLN A 67 -17.95 0.92 -13.88
N HIS A 68 -18.66 -0.03 -13.25
CA HIS A 68 -19.62 0.28 -12.19
C HIS A 68 -18.93 0.86 -10.94
N HIS A 69 -17.73 0.40 -10.62
CA HIS A 69 -16.99 0.78 -9.42
C HIS A 69 -16.03 1.95 -9.64
N ALA A 70 -15.81 2.35 -10.91
CA ALA A 70 -14.77 3.29 -11.29
C ALA A 70 -14.87 4.65 -10.60
N ASP A 71 -16.08 5.19 -10.37
CA ASP A 71 -16.24 6.50 -9.70
C ASP A 71 -15.79 6.44 -8.24
N MET A 72 -16.20 5.40 -7.52
CA MET A 72 -15.82 5.21 -6.12
C MET A 72 -14.31 4.99 -6.00
N ILE A 73 -13.73 4.12 -6.83
CA ILE A 73 -12.29 3.85 -6.84
C ILE A 73 -11.50 5.12 -7.14
N HIS A 74 -11.94 5.90 -8.14
CA HIS A 74 -11.30 7.17 -8.47
C HIS A 74 -11.32 8.13 -7.29
N GLN A 75 -12.49 8.33 -6.67
CA GLN A 75 -12.65 9.23 -5.51
C GLN A 75 -11.77 8.83 -4.33
N LEU A 76 -11.62 7.53 -4.05
CA LEU A 76 -10.83 7.05 -2.93
C LEU A 76 -9.32 7.21 -3.17
N ILE A 77 -8.86 7.08 -4.41
CA ILE A 77 -7.41 7.11 -4.73
C ILE A 77 -6.91 8.52 -5.06
N GLU A 78 -7.77 9.39 -5.64
CA GLU A 78 -7.37 10.75 -6.00
C GLU A 78 -6.84 11.49 -4.77
N ASP A 79 -5.63 12.06 -4.87
CA ASP A 79 -4.93 12.76 -3.80
C ASP A 79 -4.67 11.95 -2.51
N ALA A 80 -4.93 10.63 -2.51
CA ALA A 80 -4.61 9.77 -1.39
C ALA A 80 -3.12 9.37 -1.36
N VAL A 81 -2.57 9.14 -0.17
CA VAL A 81 -1.31 8.42 -0.01
C VAL A 81 -1.61 6.92 -0.08
N ILE A 82 -1.13 6.26 -1.12
CA ILE A 82 -1.37 4.84 -1.36
C ILE A 82 -0.21 4.01 -0.79
N VAL A 83 -0.54 2.99 -0.02
CA VAL A 83 0.40 1.99 0.52
C VAL A 83 0.10 0.65 -0.16
N GLY A 84 1.13 -0.11 -0.54
CA GLY A 84 0.97 -1.46 -1.07
C GLY A 84 2.29 -2.20 -1.18
N HIS A 85 2.24 -3.47 -1.55
CA HIS A 85 3.43 -4.28 -1.76
C HIS A 85 3.65 -4.56 -3.25
N ASN A 86 4.65 -3.93 -3.86
CA ASN A 86 4.86 -3.89 -5.31
C ASN A 86 3.80 -3.08 -6.08
N VAL A 87 3.08 -2.23 -5.38
CA VAL A 87 1.93 -1.47 -5.89
C VAL A 87 2.29 -0.59 -7.09
N ARG A 88 3.49 -0.01 -7.11
CA ARG A 88 3.95 0.88 -8.19
C ARG A 88 4.16 0.14 -9.52
N LYS A 89 4.57 -1.12 -9.46
CA LYS A 89 4.91 -1.90 -10.66
C LYS A 89 3.83 -2.85 -11.11
N PHE A 90 2.85 -3.14 -10.24
CA PHE A 90 1.80 -4.10 -10.54
C PHE A 90 0.40 -3.50 -10.41
N ASP A 91 -0.05 -3.19 -9.20
CA ASP A 91 -1.44 -2.82 -8.96
C ASP A 91 -1.85 -1.51 -9.63
N MET A 92 -1.06 -0.45 -9.47
CA MET A 92 -1.37 0.85 -10.07
C MET A 92 -1.37 0.81 -11.60
N PRO A 93 -0.36 0.24 -12.29
CA PRO A 93 -0.40 0.13 -13.74
C PRO A 93 -1.58 -0.71 -14.27
N LEU A 94 -1.96 -1.76 -13.56
CA LEU A 94 -3.11 -2.59 -13.93
C LEU A 94 -4.41 -1.80 -13.74
N LEU A 95 -4.58 -1.11 -12.63
CA LEU A 95 -5.72 -0.22 -12.37
C LEU A 95 -5.82 0.90 -13.41
N GLU A 96 -4.71 1.56 -13.75
CA GLU A 96 -4.67 2.56 -14.80
C GLU A 96 -5.16 2.02 -16.15
N ASN A 97 -4.79 0.77 -16.48
CA ASN A 97 -5.24 0.14 -17.69
C ASN A 97 -6.75 -0.19 -17.67
N GLU A 98 -7.32 -0.55 -16.51
CA GLU A 98 -8.78 -0.68 -16.37
C GLU A 98 -9.50 0.65 -16.65
N PHE A 99 -9.01 1.77 -16.11
CA PHE A 99 -9.56 3.09 -16.41
C PHE A 99 -9.46 3.44 -17.90
N ARG A 100 -8.30 3.18 -18.53
CA ARG A 100 -8.11 3.43 -19.97
C ARG A 100 -9.07 2.61 -20.83
N ARG A 101 -9.34 1.34 -20.45
CA ARG A 101 -10.28 0.45 -21.19
C ARG A 101 -11.71 0.98 -21.20
N ILE A 102 -12.12 1.69 -20.19
CA ILE A 102 -13.44 2.34 -20.11
C ILE A 102 -13.43 3.79 -20.61
N GLY A 103 -12.32 4.25 -21.21
CA GLY A 103 -12.18 5.60 -21.76
C GLY A 103 -12.09 6.70 -20.71
N ARG A 104 -11.63 6.40 -19.50
CA ARG A 104 -11.51 7.35 -18.40
C ARG A 104 -10.05 7.58 -18.01
N LEU A 105 -9.78 8.77 -17.47
CA LEU A 105 -8.49 9.06 -16.85
C LEU A 105 -8.39 8.32 -15.51
N PRO A 106 -7.24 7.68 -15.23
CA PRO A 106 -7.01 7.07 -13.94
C PRO A 106 -6.84 8.14 -12.85
N PRO A 107 -7.12 7.81 -11.57
CA PRO A 107 -6.84 8.69 -10.45
C PRO A 107 -5.34 8.89 -10.26
N LYS A 108 -4.96 10.04 -9.69
CA LYS A 108 -3.58 10.37 -9.35
C LYS A 108 -3.43 10.38 -7.84
N PRO A 109 -2.79 9.37 -7.24
CA PRO A 109 -2.47 9.42 -5.82
C PRO A 109 -1.49 10.56 -5.53
N LYS A 110 -1.58 11.14 -4.34
CA LYS A 110 -0.63 12.14 -3.84
C LYS A 110 0.79 11.57 -3.77
N ALA A 111 0.92 10.34 -3.30
CA ALA A 111 2.17 9.60 -3.25
C ALA A 111 1.92 8.10 -3.12
N MET A 112 2.90 7.27 -3.51
CA MET A 112 2.86 5.83 -3.35
C MET A 112 3.98 5.33 -2.44
N MET A 113 3.63 4.68 -1.34
CA MET A 113 4.53 4.05 -0.37
C MET A 113 4.60 2.55 -0.66
N ASP A 114 5.47 2.16 -1.59
CA ASP A 114 5.65 0.75 -1.97
C ASP A 114 6.56 0.04 -0.96
N THR A 115 5.99 -0.86 -0.15
CA THR A 115 6.72 -1.57 0.91
C THR A 115 7.84 -2.45 0.34
N LEU A 116 7.71 -2.98 -0.89
CA LEU A 116 8.79 -3.71 -1.55
C LEU A 116 9.97 -2.79 -1.92
N GLU A 117 9.69 -1.57 -2.36
CA GLU A 117 10.73 -0.57 -2.63
C GLU A 117 11.40 -0.13 -1.32
N ILE A 118 10.61 0.13 -0.26
CA ILE A 118 11.14 0.50 1.07
C ILE A 118 12.13 -0.55 1.56
N VAL A 119 11.74 -1.83 1.66
CA VAL A 119 12.62 -2.88 2.20
C VAL A 119 13.90 -3.06 1.38
N ARG A 120 13.84 -2.80 0.07
CA ARG A 120 15.04 -2.80 -0.80
C ARG A 120 15.95 -1.61 -0.53
N ARG A 121 15.39 -0.42 -0.31
CA ARG A 121 16.13 0.81 -0.02
C ARG A 121 16.81 0.74 1.34
N VAL A 122 16.10 0.28 2.37
CA VAL A 122 16.67 0.12 3.72
C VAL A 122 17.47 -1.18 3.89
N LYS A 123 17.65 -1.94 2.81
CA LYS A 123 18.50 -3.16 2.74
C LYS A 123 18.06 -4.27 3.71
N VAL A 124 16.77 -4.44 3.92
CA VAL A 124 16.25 -5.62 4.64
C VAL A 124 16.71 -6.90 3.93
N SER A 125 17.05 -7.93 4.68
CA SER A 125 17.47 -9.21 4.11
C SER A 125 16.33 -9.91 3.35
N ARG A 126 16.64 -10.67 2.30
CA ARG A 126 15.67 -11.47 1.55
C ARG A 126 15.15 -12.66 2.38
N PRO A 127 13.99 -13.26 2.06
CA PRO A 127 13.10 -12.93 0.94
C PRO A 127 12.22 -11.69 1.20
N HIS A 128 11.77 -11.02 0.13
CA HIS A 128 11.00 -9.79 0.18
C HIS A 128 9.52 -9.97 -0.23
N ASN A 129 8.99 -11.19 -0.35
CA ASN A 129 7.54 -11.37 -0.52
C ASN A 129 6.80 -10.98 0.77
N LEU A 130 5.56 -10.51 0.63
CA LEU A 130 4.76 -9.96 1.72
C LEU A 130 4.67 -10.92 2.91
N GLY A 131 4.32 -12.19 2.69
CA GLY A 131 4.19 -13.16 3.77
C GLY A 131 5.47 -13.41 4.57
N SER A 132 6.65 -13.38 3.91
CA SER A 132 7.95 -13.50 4.61
C SER A 132 8.29 -12.27 5.43
N LEU A 133 7.96 -11.09 4.91
CA LEU A 133 8.15 -9.83 5.64
C LEU A 133 7.18 -9.75 6.83
N CYS A 134 5.92 -10.10 6.65
CA CYS A 134 4.93 -10.14 7.72
C CYS A 134 5.39 -11.04 8.88
N ARG A 135 5.81 -12.29 8.59
CA ARG A 135 6.36 -13.19 9.62
C ARG A 135 7.54 -12.59 10.38
N ARG A 136 8.45 -11.91 9.67
CA ARG A 136 9.64 -11.26 10.28
C ARG A 136 9.27 -10.13 11.21
N HIS A 137 8.25 -9.37 10.88
CA HIS A 137 7.78 -8.22 11.65
C HIS A 137 6.63 -8.55 12.62
N GLY A 138 6.32 -9.85 12.83
CA GLY A 138 5.27 -10.30 13.76
C GLY A 138 3.85 -9.89 13.34
N ILE A 139 3.61 -9.77 12.01
CA ILE A 139 2.30 -9.45 11.44
C ILE A 139 1.62 -10.76 11.05
N SER A 140 0.43 -11.03 11.61
CA SER A 140 -0.40 -12.17 11.19
C SER A 140 -0.98 -11.91 9.80
N LEU A 141 -0.98 -12.96 8.96
CA LEU A 141 -1.53 -12.93 7.60
C LEU A 141 -2.31 -14.25 7.39
N ASP A 142 -3.44 -14.37 8.11
CA ASP A 142 -4.17 -15.64 8.20
C ASP A 142 -4.95 -15.98 6.93
N ASN A 143 -5.34 -14.95 6.14
CA ASN A 143 -6.07 -15.09 4.89
C ASN A 143 -5.26 -14.51 3.71
N ALA A 144 -3.98 -14.89 3.61
CA ALA A 144 -3.15 -14.49 2.47
C ALA A 144 -3.86 -14.77 1.14
N HIS A 145 -3.63 -13.88 0.16
CA HIS A 145 -4.24 -13.95 -1.16
C HIS A 145 -5.75 -13.61 -1.18
N THR A 146 -6.18 -12.73 -0.27
CA THR A 146 -7.37 -11.89 -0.45
C THR A 146 -6.91 -10.44 -0.49
N ALA A 147 -7.44 -9.64 -1.40
CA ALA A 147 -7.02 -8.25 -1.56
C ALA A 147 -7.09 -7.46 -0.23
N ALA A 148 -8.12 -7.69 0.59
CA ALA A 148 -8.26 -7.02 1.88
C ALA A 148 -7.18 -7.42 2.89
N ALA A 149 -6.87 -8.72 3.00
CA ALA A 149 -5.84 -9.19 3.93
C ALA A 149 -4.45 -8.70 3.52
N ASP A 150 -4.13 -8.75 2.22
CA ASP A 150 -2.83 -8.32 1.69
C ASP A 150 -2.67 -6.80 1.75
N ALA A 151 -3.74 -6.02 1.50
CA ALA A 151 -3.76 -4.58 1.73
C ALA A 151 -3.51 -4.24 3.22
N ALA A 152 -4.27 -4.84 4.14
CA ALA A 152 -4.11 -4.61 5.58
C ALA A 152 -2.70 -5.00 6.07
N ALA A 153 -2.17 -6.14 5.62
CA ALA A 153 -0.82 -6.58 5.94
C ALA A 153 0.25 -5.61 5.40
N SER A 154 0.06 -5.08 4.19
CA SER A 154 0.95 -4.07 3.60
C SER A 154 0.94 -2.77 4.40
N LEU A 155 -0.21 -2.33 4.92
CA LEU A 155 -0.33 -1.17 5.78
C LEU A 155 0.40 -1.36 7.11
N LEU A 156 0.19 -2.51 7.77
CA LEU A 156 0.88 -2.85 9.01
C LEU A 156 2.39 -2.95 8.81
N LEU A 157 2.82 -3.56 7.72
CA LEU A 157 4.24 -3.63 7.36
C LEU A 157 4.82 -2.23 7.13
N PHE A 158 4.11 -1.36 6.42
CA PHE A 158 4.52 0.02 6.23
C PHE A 158 4.73 0.74 7.57
N TRP A 159 3.77 0.65 8.51
CA TRP A 159 3.91 1.23 9.85
C TRP A 159 5.10 0.66 10.63
N ARG A 160 5.35 -0.65 10.57
CA ARG A 160 6.55 -1.24 11.18
C ARG A 160 7.83 -0.68 10.60
N LEU A 161 7.90 -0.61 9.26
CA LEU A 161 9.07 -0.05 8.58
C LEU A 161 9.29 1.44 8.90
N THR A 162 8.24 2.24 9.05
CA THR A 162 8.37 3.65 9.46
C THR A 162 8.90 3.78 10.89
N MET A 163 8.50 2.90 11.79
CA MET A 163 9.03 2.88 13.16
C MET A 163 10.49 2.43 13.20
N ASP A 164 10.83 1.34 12.50
CA ASP A 164 12.19 0.79 12.46
C ASP A 164 13.20 1.73 11.78
N HIS A 165 12.71 2.62 10.89
CA HIS A 165 13.51 3.55 10.10
C HIS A 165 13.02 5.00 10.23
N ALA A 166 12.64 5.41 11.42
CA ALA A 166 11.97 6.69 11.69
C ALA A 166 12.69 7.92 11.10
N LEU A 167 14.02 7.93 11.07
CA LEU A 167 14.80 9.04 10.50
C LEU A 167 14.51 9.27 9.01
N MET A 168 14.23 8.20 8.24
CA MET A 168 13.94 8.29 6.81
C MET A 168 12.51 8.80 6.55
N PHE A 169 11.60 8.58 7.49
CA PHE A 169 10.18 8.92 7.38
C PHE A 169 9.83 10.28 8.03
N ARG A 170 10.83 11.11 8.36
CA ARG A 170 10.63 12.49 8.82
C ARG A 170 10.42 13.50 7.69
N ASN A 171 10.64 13.06 6.45
CA ASN A 171 10.44 13.87 5.26
C ASN A 171 8.96 13.89 4.84
N THR A 172 8.62 14.79 3.93
CA THR A 172 7.26 14.80 3.34
C THR A 172 7.03 13.52 2.54
N VAL A 173 5.76 13.16 2.33
CA VAL A 173 5.44 11.94 1.56
C VAL A 173 5.96 12.00 0.13
N GLU A 174 6.01 13.20 -0.47
CA GLU A 174 6.55 13.45 -1.80
C GLU A 174 8.07 13.29 -1.85
N GLU A 175 8.77 13.65 -0.79
CA GLU A 175 10.23 13.45 -0.68
C GLU A 175 10.58 11.99 -0.47
N ILE A 176 9.82 11.30 0.37
CA ILE A 176 9.96 9.86 0.58
C ILE A 176 9.72 9.12 -0.75
N GLU A 177 8.65 9.46 -1.47
CA GLU A 177 8.37 8.86 -2.77
C GLU A 177 9.50 9.11 -3.78
N ARG A 178 10.01 10.35 -3.88
CA ARG A 178 11.16 10.66 -4.73
C ARG A 178 12.38 9.82 -4.36
N TRP A 179 12.65 9.64 -3.06
CA TRP A 179 13.74 8.79 -2.61
C TRP A 179 13.51 7.31 -3.00
N LEU A 180 12.29 6.81 -2.87
CA LEU A 180 11.95 5.44 -3.30
C LEU A 180 12.23 5.25 -4.80
N ILE A 181 11.86 6.21 -5.63
CA ILE A 181 12.03 6.16 -7.09
C ILE A 181 13.51 6.34 -7.48
N HIS A 182 14.17 7.38 -6.99
CA HIS A 182 15.47 7.82 -7.48
C HIS A 182 16.67 7.44 -6.60
N GLY A 183 16.42 6.99 -5.37
CA GLY A 183 17.49 6.58 -4.42
C GLY A 183 18.27 7.73 -3.81
N LYS A 184 17.85 8.97 -4.00
CA LYS A 184 18.46 10.17 -3.42
C LYS A 184 17.41 10.90 -2.60
N LEU A 185 17.67 11.14 -1.32
CA LEU A 185 17.07 12.24 -0.59
C LEU A 185 17.67 13.53 -1.12
N SER A 186 16.94 14.64 -1.15
CA SER A 186 17.47 15.91 -1.59
C SER A 186 18.72 16.27 -0.78
N SER A 187 19.69 16.96 -1.40
CA SER A 187 21.01 17.26 -0.86
C SER A 187 21.05 18.21 0.36
N ASP A 188 19.92 18.50 0.98
CA ASP A 188 19.84 19.18 2.27
C ASP A 188 19.93 18.19 3.44
N ASP A 189 20.90 17.27 3.37
CA ASP A 189 21.28 16.36 4.46
C ASP A 189 21.73 17.08 5.75
N SER A 190 21.78 18.42 5.76
CA SER A 190 22.02 19.23 6.96
C SER A 190 20.90 19.11 8.02
N ASN A 191 19.75 18.56 7.67
CA ASN A 191 18.63 18.33 8.59
C ASN A 191 18.64 16.97 9.30
N LEU A 192 19.48 16.01 8.90
CA LEU A 192 19.64 14.73 9.62
C LEU A 192 20.13 14.92 11.08
N GLY A 193 20.78 16.03 11.39
CA GLY A 193 21.20 16.39 12.76
C GLY A 193 20.09 17.01 13.62
N ARG A 194 18.99 17.50 13.04
CA ARG A 194 17.89 18.14 13.80
C ARG A 194 16.97 17.14 14.47
N GLY A 195 16.99 15.90 14.05
CA GLY A 195 16.04 14.89 14.51
C GLY A 195 16.23 14.40 15.95
N LEU A 196 17.42 14.51 16.52
CA LEU A 196 17.64 14.25 17.96
C LEU A 196 17.06 15.39 18.80
N ASN A 197 17.20 16.65 18.33
CA ASN A 197 16.64 17.81 19.01
C ASN A 197 15.10 17.80 19.05
N ASP A 198 14.43 17.19 18.06
CA ASP A 198 12.97 17.11 18.04
C ASP A 198 12.42 16.07 19.00
N LEU A 199 13.13 14.95 19.22
CA LEU A 199 12.77 13.96 20.25
C LEU A 199 13.00 14.53 21.66
N GLU A 200 14.12 15.23 21.88
CA GLU A 200 14.39 15.94 23.12
C GLU A 200 13.37 17.07 23.35
N MET A 201 12.94 17.77 22.29
CA MET A 201 11.93 18.80 22.36
C MET A 201 10.53 18.21 22.66
N LEU A 202 10.17 17.08 22.07
CA LEU A 202 8.91 16.39 22.35
C LEU A 202 8.87 15.80 23.76
N ASP A 203 10.00 15.30 24.27
CA ASP A 203 10.15 14.86 25.67
C ASP A 203 10.03 16.06 26.63
N SER A 204 10.68 17.19 26.32
CA SER A 204 10.57 18.42 27.10
C SER A 204 9.16 19.02 27.13
N LEU A 205 8.32 18.71 26.14
CA LEU A 205 6.92 19.11 26.08
C LEU A 205 5.96 18.11 26.74
N GLY A 206 6.50 17.01 27.33
CA GLY A 206 5.70 15.96 27.96
C GLY A 206 4.81 15.16 27.01
N LYS A 207 5.11 15.21 25.72
CA LYS A 207 4.35 14.51 24.66
C LYS A 207 4.85 13.10 24.39
N ILE A 208 6.01 12.73 24.92
CA ILE A 208 6.58 11.39 24.86
C ILE A 208 7.03 11.01 26.27
N ARG A 209 6.71 9.79 26.68
CA ARG A 209 7.26 9.18 27.90
C ARG A 209 8.14 8.00 27.50
N ILE A 210 9.32 7.92 28.06
CA ILE A 210 10.20 6.76 27.91
C ILE A 210 9.96 5.87 29.13
N ASP A 211 9.43 4.66 28.88
CA ASP A 211 9.29 3.65 29.93
C ASP A 211 9.97 2.36 29.43
N ASP A 212 10.90 1.84 30.23
CA ASP A 212 11.72 0.64 29.92
C ASP A 212 12.34 0.61 28.51
N GLY A 213 12.78 1.77 27.98
CA GLY A 213 13.39 1.86 26.66
C GLY A 213 12.40 1.89 25.49
N HIS A 214 11.10 2.00 25.77
CA HIS A 214 10.04 2.13 24.79
C HIS A 214 9.41 3.53 24.82
N TYR A 215 9.15 4.11 23.64
CA TYR A 215 8.48 5.41 23.52
C TYR A 215 6.96 5.20 23.61
N ILE A 216 6.32 5.87 24.57
CA ILE A 216 4.87 5.93 24.70
C ILE A 216 4.43 7.35 24.37
N VAL A 217 3.53 7.50 23.37
CA VAL A 217 2.87 8.78 23.08
C VAL A 217 1.80 9.00 24.13
N ALA A 218 1.90 10.14 24.85
CA ALA A 218 0.94 10.55 25.88
C ALA A 218 -0.34 11.14 25.25
#